data_846006cb6aeed44a9f3bd92228499647
#
_entry.id   846006cb6aeed44a9f3bd92228499647
#
_cell.length_a   1.000
_cell.length_b   1.000
_cell.length_c   1.000
_cell.angle_alpha   90.00
_cell.angle_beta   90.00
_cell.angle_gamma   90.00
#
_symmetry.space_group_name_H-M   'P 1'
#
loop_
_entity.id
_entity.type
_entity.pdbx_description
1 polymer ?
#
loop_
_entity_poly.entity_id
_entity_poly.type
_entity_poly.pdbx_seq_one_letter_code
_entity_poly.pdbx_strand_id
1 'polypeptide(L)'
;MKVTVNFGQTPAEVNSETGGRTILPPWGFLVEAPRFLAFHARSWNGRDYGNGALFTLRPADSKDLKDSASIRAFHAFGPMTLSWHGKTYEVKREEVISPGI
;
A
#
# COMPACT_ATOMS: atom_id res chain seq x y z
N MET A 1 15.42 -4.24 -0.78
CA MET A 1 14.04 -4.43 -1.27
C MET A 1 13.52 -5.79 -0.82
N LYS A 2 12.32 -5.83 -0.35
CA LYS A 2 11.68 -7.06 0.12
C LYS A 2 10.44 -7.34 -0.73
N VAL A 3 10.31 -8.54 -1.25
CA VAL A 3 9.17 -8.96 -2.06
C VAL A 3 8.51 -10.17 -1.39
N THR A 4 7.22 -10.07 -1.14
CA THR A 4 6.43 -11.15 -0.55
C THR A 4 5.27 -11.46 -1.50
N VAL A 5 5.10 -12.72 -1.87
CA VAL A 5 4.03 -13.16 -2.77
C VAL A 5 3.30 -14.32 -2.14
N ASN A 6 1.97 -14.28 -2.19
CA ASN A 6 1.14 -15.39 -1.72
C ASN A 6 0.81 -16.32 -2.90
N PHE A 7 1.51 -17.43 -2.99
CA PHE A 7 1.26 -18.48 -3.99
C PHE A 7 0.21 -19.49 -3.56
N GLY A 8 -0.31 -19.39 -2.33
CA GLY A 8 -1.32 -20.31 -1.82
C GLY A 8 -2.70 -20.03 -2.36
N GLN A 9 -3.65 -20.85 -1.94
CA GLN A 9 -5.05 -20.74 -2.35
C GLN A 9 -5.91 -20.06 -1.30
N THR A 10 -5.33 -19.68 -0.17
CA THR A 10 -6.01 -18.98 0.93
C THR A 10 -5.28 -17.68 1.24
N PRO A 11 -5.98 -16.71 1.84
CA PRO A 11 -5.32 -15.46 2.24
C PRO A 11 -4.17 -15.71 3.22
N ALA A 12 -3.11 -14.93 3.10
CA ALA A 12 -1.93 -15.01 3.96
C ALA A 12 -1.72 -13.68 4.69
N GLU A 13 -1.42 -13.77 5.99
CA GLU A 13 -1.11 -12.59 6.79
C GLU A 13 0.39 -12.37 6.82
N VAL A 14 0.82 -11.14 6.54
CA VAL A 14 2.22 -10.73 6.60
C VAL A 14 2.29 -9.37 7.30
N ASN A 15 3.50 -8.99 7.75
CA ASN A 15 3.73 -7.68 8.35
C ASN A 15 4.49 -6.79 7.38
N SER A 16 3.88 -5.64 7.06
CA SER A 16 4.51 -4.59 6.28
C SER A 16 5.22 -3.62 7.22
N GLU A 17 6.43 -3.21 6.87
CA GLU A 17 7.16 -2.21 7.66
C GLU A 17 6.44 -0.87 7.66
N THR A 18 5.71 -0.55 6.59
CA THR A 18 5.00 0.73 6.44
C THR A 18 3.52 0.62 6.77
N GLY A 19 2.90 -0.51 6.47
CA GLY A 19 1.46 -0.68 6.61
C GLY A 19 1.03 -1.62 7.73
N GLY A 20 1.96 -2.18 8.48
CA GLY A 20 1.64 -3.09 9.58
C GLY A 20 1.03 -4.40 9.10
N ARG A 21 0.00 -4.86 9.80
CA ARG A 21 -0.66 -6.12 9.45
C ARG A 21 -1.30 -6.03 8.06
N THR A 22 -0.91 -6.94 7.19
CA THR A 22 -1.34 -6.97 5.79
C THR A 22 -1.86 -8.36 5.45
N ILE A 23 -2.99 -8.46 4.76
CA ILE A 23 -3.55 -9.73 4.32
C ILE A 23 -3.49 -9.78 2.80
N LEU A 24 -2.75 -10.76 2.28
CA LEU A 24 -2.59 -10.96 0.84
C LEU A 24 -3.57 -12.03 0.36
N PRO A 25 -4.38 -11.74 -0.68
CA PRO A 25 -5.21 -12.77 -1.30
C PRO A 25 -4.32 -13.74 -2.08
N PRO A 26 -4.87 -14.87 -2.58
CA PRO A 26 -4.13 -15.70 -3.51
C PRO A 26 -3.56 -14.84 -4.65
N TRP A 27 -2.27 -15.02 -4.96
CA TRP A 27 -1.52 -14.20 -5.93
C TRP A 27 -1.37 -12.73 -5.53
N GLY A 28 -1.76 -12.38 -4.31
CA GLY A 28 -1.45 -11.07 -3.76
C GLY A 28 0.04 -10.91 -3.50
N PHE A 29 0.51 -9.67 -3.39
CA PHE A 29 1.93 -9.41 -3.18
C PHE A 29 2.15 -8.13 -2.39
N LEU A 30 3.36 -8.03 -1.85
CA LEU A 30 3.83 -6.83 -1.16
C LEU A 30 5.29 -6.63 -1.56
N VAL A 31 5.57 -5.48 -2.16
CA VAL A 31 6.94 -5.07 -2.52
C VAL A 31 7.31 -3.88 -1.68
N GLU A 32 8.37 -3.99 -0.90
CA GLU A 32 8.83 -2.93 0.00
C GLU A 32 10.27 -2.55 -0.29
N ALA A 33 10.48 -1.28 -0.56
CA ALA A 33 11.80 -0.67 -0.70
C ALA A 33 11.75 0.70 -0.04
N PRO A 34 12.89 1.33 0.29
CA PRO A 34 12.86 2.62 0.97
C PRO A 34 12.07 3.70 0.24
N ARG A 35 12.06 3.65 -1.10
CA ARG A 35 11.40 4.66 -1.94
C ARG A 35 10.35 4.09 -2.87
N PHE A 36 9.87 2.89 -2.59
CA PHE A 36 8.82 2.28 -3.39
C PHE A 36 8.05 1.27 -2.56
N LEU A 37 6.74 1.32 -2.67
CA LEU A 37 5.85 0.34 -2.06
C LEU A 37 4.80 -0.04 -3.09
N ALA A 38 4.56 -1.35 -3.26
CA ALA A 38 3.45 -1.82 -4.07
C ALA A 38 2.76 -2.95 -3.32
N PHE A 39 1.44 -2.98 -3.34
CA PHE A 39 0.72 -4.08 -2.72
C PHE A 39 -0.55 -4.43 -3.49
N HIS A 40 -0.82 -5.72 -3.56
CA HIS A 40 -2.12 -6.27 -3.91
C HIS A 40 -2.58 -7.02 -2.67
N ALA A 41 -3.46 -6.41 -1.90
CA ALA A 41 -3.83 -6.89 -0.58
C ALA A 41 -5.33 -6.77 -0.32
N ARG A 42 -5.85 -7.66 0.52
CA ARG A 42 -7.22 -7.57 1.03
C ARG A 42 -7.32 -6.65 2.24
N SER A 43 -6.22 -6.44 2.93
CA SER A 43 -6.14 -5.52 4.06
C SER A 43 -4.73 -4.95 4.12
N TRP A 44 -4.62 -3.65 4.33
CA TRP A 44 -3.36 -2.96 4.48
C TRP A 44 -3.54 -1.70 5.32
N ASN A 45 -2.66 -1.49 6.26
CA ASN A 45 -2.64 -0.32 7.14
C ASN A 45 -4.00 -0.09 7.83
N GLY A 46 -4.60 -1.19 8.31
CA GLY A 46 -5.88 -1.14 9.02
C GLY A 46 -7.11 -0.98 8.14
N ARG A 47 -6.94 -0.92 6.83
CA ARG A 47 -8.04 -0.76 5.88
C ARG A 47 -8.39 -2.09 5.24
N ASP A 48 -9.69 -2.43 5.22
CA ASP A 48 -10.21 -3.62 4.56
C ASP A 48 -10.57 -3.27 3.11
N TYR A 49 -10.02 -4.02 2.17
CA TYR A 49 -10.26 -3.82 0.73
C TYR A 49 -11.14 -4.90 0.10
N GLY A 50 -11.84 -5.68 0.90
CA GLY A 50 -12.72 -6.73 0.37
C GLY A 50 -11.95 -7.79 -0.41
N ASN A 51 -12.16 -7.87 -1.71
CA ASN A 51 -11.48 -8.85 -2.56
C ASN A 51 -10.04 -8.46 -2.90
N GLY A 52 -9.64 -7.27 -2.57
CA GLY A 52 -8.28 -6.81 -2.78
C GLY A 52 -8.20 -5.51 -3.56
N ALA A 53 -7.14 -4.76 -3.32
CA ALA A 53 -6.83 -3.55 -4.05
C ALA A 53 -5.35 -3.54 -4.41
N LEU A 54 -4.99 -2.87 -5.49
CA LEU A 54 -3.60 -2.71 -5.89
C LEU A 54 -3.24 -1.23 -5.90
N PHE A 55 -2.21 -0.90 -5.12
CA PHE A 55 -1.65 0.45 -5.05
C PHE A 55 -0.15 0.41 -5.21
N THR A 56 0.42 1.47 -5.75
CA THR A 56 1.85 1.74 -5.67
C THR A 56 2.07 3.10 -5.04
N LEU A 57 3.08 3.21 -4.19
CA LEU A 57 3.41 4.44 -3.48
C LEU A 57 4.88 4.78 -3.71
N ARG A 58 5.15 6.04 -4.01
CA ARG A 58 6.51 6.56 -4.16
C ARG A 58 6.59 7.93 -3.49
N PRO A 59 7.75 8.29 -2.89
CA PRO A 59 7.91 9.64 -2.37
C PRO A 59 7.93 10.66 -3.52
N ALA A 60 7.28 11.79 -3.32
CA ALA A 60 7.30 12.89 -4.27
C ALA A 60 8.43 13.89 -3.95
N ASP A 61 9.05 13.77 -2.78
CA ASP A 61 10.04 14.72 -2.26
C ASP A 61 11.46 14.15 -2.15
N SER A 62 11.76 13.05 -2.83
CA SER A 62 13.09 12.41 -2.86
C SER A 62 13.56 11.86 -1.50
N LYS A 63 12.69 11.75 -0.52
CA LYS A 63 12.98 11.11 0.77
C LYS A 63 12.49 9.66 0.76
N ASP A 64 12.92 8.87 1.75
CA ASP A 64 12.37 7.55 1.94
C ASP A 64 10.88 7.66 2.31
N LEU A 65 10.08 6.66 1.96
CA LEU A 65 8.63 6.68 2.20
C LEU A 65 8.27 6.97 3.66
N LYS A 66 9.03 6.39 4.59
CA LYS A 66 8.76 6.58 6.02
C LYS A 66 8.96 8.02 6.48
N ASP A 67 9.79 8.79 5.78
CA ASP A 67 10.14 10.17 6.13
C ASP A 67 9.52 11.19 5.17
N SER A 68 8.83 10.73 4.15
CA SER A 68 8.29 11.61 3.12
C SER A 68 7.09 12.40 3.61
N ALA A 69 7.09 13.70 3.34
CA ALA A 69 5.95 14.56 3.61
C ALA A 69 4.94 14.56 2.46
N SER A 70 5.33 14.02 1.31
CA SER A 70 4.47 13.98 0.12
C SER A 70 4.74 12.70 -0.64
N ILE A 71 3.69 11.95 -0.94
CA ILE A 71 3.79 10.71 -1.69
C ILE A 71 2.94 10.77 -2.95
N ARG A 72 3.35 10.02 -3.96
CA ARG A 72 2.56 9.81 -5.17
C ARG A 72 1.97 8.42 -5.10
N ALA A 73 0.64 8.34 -5.06
CA ALA A 73 -0.09 7.09 -4.98
C ALA A 73 -0.75 6.77 -6.31
N PHE A 74 -0.60 5.54 -6.77
CA PHE A 74 -1.25 5.03 -7.98
C PHE A 74 -2.17 3.88 -7.58
N HIS A 75 -3.41 3.92 -8.10
CA HIS A 75 -4.41 2.89 -7.86
C HIS A 75 -4.73 2.17 -9.17
N ALA A 76 -4.61 0.84 -9.17
CA ALA A 76 -4.87 0.03 -10.36
C ALA A 76 -6.27 -0.59 -10.35
N PHE A 77 -6.69 -1.17 -9.21
CA PHE A 77 -8.03 -1.78 -9.11
C PHE A 77 -8.42 -1.96 -7.65
N GLY A 78 -9.71 -2.24 -7.42
CA GLY A 78 -10.29 -2.42 -6.10
C GLY A 78 -10.80 -1.11 -5.51
N PRO A 79 -11.16 -1.08 -4.22
CA PRO A 79 -11.59 0.16 -3.56
C PRO A 79 -10.52 1.24 -3.67
N MET A 80 -10.94 2.47 -3.92
CA MET A 80 -10.05 3.60 -4.21
C MET A 80 -9.57 4.34 -2.96
N THR A 81 -9.73 3.79 -1.78
CA THR A 81 -9.35 4.45 -0.53
C THR A 81 -8.01 3.95 -0.05
N LEU A 82 -7.12 4.86 0.33
CA LEU A 82 -5.80 4.56 0.87
C LEU A 82 -5.69 5.13 2.27
N SER A 83 -5.25 4.31 3.22
CA SER A 83 -4.95 4.76 4.58
C SER A 83 -3.45 5.03 4.66
N TRP A 84 -3.08 6.27 5.03
CA TRP A 84 -1.68 6.69 5.14
C TRP A 84 -1.53 7.67 6.30
N HIS A 85 -0.59 7.40 7.19
CA HIS A 85 -0.34 8.22 8.38
C HIS A 85 -1.61 8.54 9.18
N GLY A 86 -2.46 7.53 9.39
CA GLY A 86 -3.66 7.67 10.21
C GLY A 86 -4.83 8.37 9.55
N LYS A 87 -4.69 8.75 8.28
CA LYS A 87 -5.77 9.40 7.52
C LYS A 87 -6.14 8.58 6.31
N THR A 88 -7.36 8.76 5.81
CA THR A 88 -7.86 8.07 4.64
C THR A 88 -7.98 9.02 3.47
N TYR A 89 -7.49 8.61 2.32
CA TYR A 89 -7.49 9.40 1.09
C TYR A 89 -8.16 8.65 -0.03
N GLU A 90 -8.84 9.35 -0.93
CA GLU A 90 -9.37 8.74 -2.14
C GLU A 90 -8.33 8.89 -3.26
N VAL A 91 -7.97 7.76 -3.87
CA VAL A 91 -7.01 7.71 -4.98
C VAL A 91 -7.74 7.11 -6.17
N LYS A 92 -8.21 7.93 -7.08
CA LYS A 92 -8.98 7.45 -8.24
C LYS A 92 -8.08 6.72 -9.23
N ARG A 93 -6.96 7.32 -9.60
CA ARG A 93 -5.96 6.69 -10.44
C ARG A 93 -4.56 7.03 -9.96
N GLU A 94 -4.21 8.30 -9.93
CA GLU A 94 -2.95 8.77 -9.39
C GLU A 94 -3.18 10.09 -8.68
N GLU A 95 -2.70 10.19 -7.44
CA GLU A 95 -2.86 11.38 -6.62
C GLU A 95 -1.57 11.66 -5.86
N VAL A 96 -1.28 12.93 -5.63
CA VAL A 96 -0.21 13.34 -4.72
C VAL A 96 -0.83 13.66 -3.37
N ILE A 97 -0.33 12.99 -2.34
CA ILE A 97 -0.85 13.10 -0.98
C ILE A 97 0.21 13.76 -0.09
N SER A 98 -0.17 14.81 0.63
CA SER A 98 0.73 15.53 1.53
C SER A 98 0.13 15.58 2.93
N PRO A 99 0.22 14.47 3.68
CA PRO A 99 -0.49 14.35 4.96
C PRO A 99 0.16 15.04 6.15
N GLY A 100 1.35 15.55 6.02
CA GLY A 100 2.17 15.98 7.15
C GLY A 100 2.01 17.42 7.59
N ILE A 101 0.91 18.06 7.27
CA ILE A 101 0.77 19.49 7.57
C ILE A 101 -0.28 19.75 8.62
#